data_edbcde50c1510a0829229ceff7d439fb
#
_entry.id   edbcde50c1510a0829229ceff7d439fb
#
_cell.length_a   1.000
_cell.length_b   1.000
_cell.length_c   1.000
_cell.angle_alpha   90.00
_cell.angle_beta   90.00
_cell.angle_gamma   90.00
#
_symmetry.space_group_name_H-M   'P 1'
#
loop_
_entity.id
_entity.type
_entity.pdbx_description
1 polymer ?
#
loop_
_entity_poly.entity_id
_entity_poly.type
_entity_poly.pdbx_seq_one_letter_code
_entity_poly.pdbx_strand_id
1 'polypeptide(L)'
;MGVNLTPILQPRILRLDDLRGRSFAVDGNNVLYQFLALIRRPDGTHLTDREGNVTSHLVGLLYRTTRLISDYAMELVFVFDGRPSERKRAELRRRRRVRQQAEEEYREAVAREDYATAWSKAVTSTLLTRDMVADAQRLLTLLGIPWLQAPSEGEAQAAYLCA
;
A
#
# COMPACT_ATOMS: atom_id res chain seq x y z
N MET A 1 -6.71 7.79 4.83
CA MET A 1 -7.98 7.17 5.25
C MET A 1 -9.08 7.77 4.42
N GLY A 2 -9.84 6.95 3.70
CA GLY A 2 -10.99 7.37 2.93
C GLY A 2 -12.19 7.69 3.84
N VAL A 3 -13.26 8.17 3.24
CA VAL A 3 -14.55 8.35 3.92
C VAL A 3 -15.15 6.96 4.18
N ASN A 4 -15.75 6.75 5.37
CA ASN A 4 -16.48 5.51 5.65
C ASN A 4 -17.82 5.53 4.87
N LEU A 5 -17.87 4.76 3.80
CA LEU A 5 -19.06 4.62 2.94
C LEU A 5 -19.99 3.48 3.38
N THR A 6 -19.58 2.66 4.35
CA THR A 6 -20.35 1.49 4.81
C THR A 6 -21.82 1.79 5.12
N PRO A 7 -22.18 2.95 5.74
CA PRO A 7 -23.59 3.26 6.03
C PRO A 7 -24.49 3.49 4.82
N ILE A 8 -23.90 3.80 3.66
CA ILE A 8 -24.63 4.12 2.42
C ILE A 8 -24.47 3.04 1.34
N LEU A 9 -23.67 2.01 1.61
CA LEU A 9 -23.44 0.90 0.68
C LEU A 9 -24.21 -0.34 1.16
N GLN A 10 -24.71 -1.11 0.20
CA GLN A 10 -25.20 -2.46 0.44
C GLN A 10 -24.08 -3.46 0.05
N PRO A 11 -23.24 -3.91 1.01
CA PRO A 11 -22.12 -4.78 0.70
C PRO A 11 -22.61 -6.15 0.25
N ARG A 12 -22.03 -6.65 -0.84
CA ARG A 12 -22.19 -8.03 -1.28
C ARG A 12 -20.93 -8.79 -0.92
N ILE A 13 -21.07 -9.88 -0.18
CA ILE A 13 -19.96 -10.77 0.15
C ILE A 13 -19.72 -11.70 -1.04
N LEU A 14 -18.53 -11.66 -1.61
CA LEU A 14 -18.06 -12.50 -2.70
C LEU A 14 -16.83 -13.30 -2.27
N ARG A 15 -16.66 -14.48 -2.81
CA ARG A 15 -15.41 -15.25 -2.70
C ARG A 15 -14.48 -14.82 -3.84
N LEU A 16 -13.17 -15.02 -3.67
CA LEU A 16 -12.21 -14.74 -4.75
C LEU A 16 -12.48 -15.57 -6.01
N ASP A 17 -13.00 -16.78 -5.85
CA ASP A 17 -13.41 -17.64 -6.98
C ASP A 17 -14.53 -17.03 -7.83
N ASP A 18 -15.43 -16.24 -7.22
CA ASP A 18 -16.51 -15.55 -7.93
C ASP A 18 -15.98 -14.39 -8.82
N LEU A 19 -14.73 -14.01 -8.61
CA LEU A 19 -14.03 -12.95 -9.31
C LEU A 19 -13.03 -13.46 -10.34
N ARG A 20 -12.99 -14.77 -10.56
CA ARG A 20 -12.08 -15.43 -11.52
C ARG A 20 -12.22 -14.85 -12.92
N GLY A 21 -11.09 -14.57 -13.58
CA GLY A 21 -11.05 -14.08 -14.95
C GLY A 21 -11.54 -12.65 -15.14
N ARG A 22 -11.76 -11.90 -14.04
CA ARG A 22 -12.16 -10.49 -14.10
C ARG A 22 -10.95 -9.56 -14.10
N SER A 23 -11.14 -8.37 -14.68
CA SER A 23 -10.14 -7.30 -14.71
C SER A 23 -10.35 -6.33 -13.54
N PHE A 24 -9.26 -5.86 -12.93
CA PHE A 24 -9.29 -4.95 -11.78
C PHE A 24 -8.30 -3.81 -11.94
N ALA A 25 -8.75 -2.59 -11.64
CA ALA A 25 -7.87 -1.46 -11.39
C ALA A 25 -7.46 -1.46 -9.90
N VAL A 26 -6.16 -1.51 -9.63
CA VAL A 26 -5.59 -1.63 -8.29
C VAL A 26 -4.95 -0.30 -7.90
N ASP A 27 -5.37 0.27 -6.76
CA ASP A 27 -4.68 1.41 -6.16
C ASP A 27 -3.29 0.96 -5.67
N GLY A 28 -2.25 1.27 -6.47
CA GLY A 28 -0.89 0.84 -6.22
C GLY A 28 -0.33 1.41 -4.92
N ASN A 29 -0.56 2.69 -4.64
CA ASN A 29 -0.06 3.34 -3.43
C ASN A 29 -0.68 2.72 -2.17
N ASN A 30 -1.99 2.49 -2.17
CA ASN A 30 -2.68 1.88 -1.03
C ASN A 30 -2.19 0.46 -0.76
N VAL A 31 -2.05 -0.35 -1.81
CA VAL A 31 -1.55 -1.73 -1.70
C VAL A 31 -0.12 -1.76 -1.17
N LEU A 32 0.78 -0.88 -1.64
CA LEU A 32 2.14 -0.79 -1.12
C LEU A 32 2.17 -0.39 0.37
N TYR A 33 1.32 0.56 0.78
CA TYR A 33 1.17 0.90 2.20
C TYR A 33 0.71 -0.29 3.05
N GLN A 34 -0.26 -1.08 2.56
CA GLN A 34 -0.71 -2.30 3.26
C GLN A 34 0.43 -3.30 3.43
N PHE A 35 1.24 -3.52 2.40
CA PHE A 35 2.37 -4.45 2.48
C PHE A 35 3.45 -3.96 3.46
N LEU A 36 3.79 -2.67 3.44
CA LEU A 36 4.71 -2.09 4.40
C LEU A 36 4.19 -2.17 5.84
N ALA A 37 2.86 -2.09 6.04
CA ALA A 37 2.26 -2.22 7.35
C ALA A 37 2.26 -3.68 7.87
N LEU A 38 1.98 -4.64 6.99
CA LEU A 38 1.74 -6.03 7.36
C LEU A 38 2.99 -6.93 7.28
N ILE A 39 3.89 -6.67 6.32
CA ILE A 39 5.06 -7.51 6.06
C ILE A 39 6.26 -6.94 6.83
N ARG A 40 6.44 -7.44 8.03
CA ARG A 40 7.49 -7.02 8.97
C ARG A 40 8.11 -8.21 9.67
N ARG A 41 9.28 -8.00 10.23
CA ARG A 41 9.92 -8.93 11.16
C ARG A 41 9.18 -8.92 12.51
N PRO A 42 9.38 -9.93 13.36
CA PRO A 42 8.76 -9.97 14.70
C PRO A 42 9.05 -8.74 15.57
N ASP A 43 10.20 -8.10 15.38
CA ASP A 43 10.62 -6.88 16.08
C ASP A 43 9.96 -5.60 15.53
N GLY A 44 9.06 -5.72 14.54
CA GLY A 44 8.39 -4.59 13.90
C GLY A 44 9.17 -3.90 12.79
N THR A 45 10.42 -4.31 12.52
CA THR A 45 11.22 -3.75 11.43
C THR A 45 10.78 -4.27 10.06
N HIS A 46 11.09 -3.53 8.99
CA HIS A 46 10.84 -3.99 7.63
C HIS A 46 11.82 -5.07 7.19
N LEU A 47 11.41 -5.87 6.21
CA LEU A 47 12.35 -6.70 5.44
C LEU A 47 13.26 -5.78 4.62
N THR A 48 14.54 -6.12 4.57
CA THR A 48 15.56 -5.36 3.84
C THR A 48 16.41 -6.29 2.97
N ASP A 49 17.00 -5.75 1.90
CA ASP A 49 18.04 -6.40 1.15
C ASP A 49 19.42 -6.33 1.89
N ARG A 50 20.48 -6.74 1.21
CA ARG A 50 21.84 -6.74 1.76
C ARG A 50 22.43 -5.34 1.94
N GLU A 51 21.94 -4.37 1.18
CA GLU A 51 22.31 -2.96 1.23
C GLU A 51 21.50 -2.17 2.25
N GLY A 52 20.48 -2.79 2.89
CA GLY A 52 19.60 -2.17 3.87
C GLY A 52 18.37 -1.48 3.28
N ASN A 53 18.11 -1.60 1.98
CA ASN A 53 16.91 -1.05 1.35
C ASN A 53 15.68 -1.87 1.74
N VAL A 54 14.58 -1.20 2.05
CA VAL A 54 13.32 -1.86 2.43
C VAL A 54 12.70 -2.59 1.24
N THR A 55 12.42 -3.89 1.43
CA THR A 55 11.85 -4.78 0.40
C THR A 55 10.48 -5.34 0.74
N SER A 56 9.93 -5.08 1.92
CA SER A 56 8.61 -5.57 2.36
C SER A 56 7.51 -5.35 1.33
N HIS A 57 7.46 -4.16 0.73
CA HIS A 57 6.47 -3.80 -0.30
C HIS A 57 6.63 -4.61 -1.58
N LEU A 58 7.86 -4.91 -2.00
CA LEU A 58 8.15 -5.72 -3.18
C LEU A 58 7.77 -7.19 -2.96
N VAL A 59 8.08 -7.72 -1.78
CA VAL A 59 7.70 -9.09 -1.39
C VAL A 59 6.19 -9.24 -1.43
N GLY A 60 5.46 -8.32 -0.81
CA GLY A 60 4.00 -8.34 -0.81
C GLY A 60 3.40 -8.19 -2.20
N LEU A 61 3.94 -7.26 -2.99
CA LEU A 61 3.51 -7.02 -4.37
C LEU A 61 3.71 -8.27 -5.22
N LEU A 62 4.90 -8.87 -5.19
CA LEU A 62 5.21 -10.07 -5.95
C LEU A 62 4.26 -11.22 -5.60
N TYR A 63 4.22 -11.63 -4.34
CA TYR A 63 3.46 -12.82 -3.93
C TYR A 63 1.95 -12.65 -4.10
N ARG A 64 1.39 -11.50 -3.72
CA ARG A 64 -0.05 -11.29 -3.83
C ARG A 64 -0.50 -11.17 -5.27
N THR A 65 0.25 -10.44 -6.09
CA THR A 65 -0.09 -10.21 -7.50
C THR A 65 0.00 -11.51 -8.30
N THR A 66 1.12 -12.24 -8.17
CA THR A 66 1.29 -13.53 -8.85
C THR A 66 0.22 -14.53 -8.44
N ARG A 67 -0.14 -14.58 -7.15
CA ARG A 67 -1.21 -15.46 -6.67
C ARG A 67 -2.57 -15.09 -7.27
N LEU A 68 -2.94 -13.81 -7.34
CA LEU A 68 -4.21 -13.38 -7.93
C LEU A 68 -4.30 -13.75 -9.42
N ILE A 69 -3.19 -13.65 -10.13
CA ILE A 69 -3.10 -14.00 -11.55
C ILE A 69 -3.10 -15.53 -11.74
N SER A 70 -2.24 -16.27 -11.01
CA SER A 70 -2.10 -17.71 -11.21
C SER A 70 -3.31 -18.51 -10.74
N ASP A 71 -3.81 -18.20 -9.53
CA ASP A 71 -4.85 -18.99 -8.90
C ASP A 71 -6.26 -18.61 -9.37
N TYR A 72 -6.45 -17.31 -9.70
CA TYR A 72 -7.78 -16.78 -10.05
C TYR A 72 -7.88 -16.21 -11.47
N ALA A 73 -6.81 -16.30 -12.27
CA ALA A 73 -6.76 -15.75 -13.64
C ALA A 73 -7.25 -14.29 -13.73
N MET A 74 -6.98 -13.49 -12.69
CA MET A 74 -7.36 -12.08 -12.65
C MET A 74 -6.44 -11.25 -13.54
N GLU A 75 -7.01 -10.28 -14.25
CA GLU A 75 -6.26 -9.28 -15.00
C GLU A 75 -6.13 -8.02 -14.13
N LEU A 76 -4.91 -7.59 -13.87
CA LEU A 76 -4.64 -6.48 -12.97
C LEU A 76 -3.97 -5.33 -13.72
N VAL A 77 -4.46 -4.09 -13.50
CA VAL A 77 -3.76 -2.85 -13.87
C VAL A 77 -3.53 -2.02 -12.63
N PHE A 78 -2.28 -1.64 -12.37
CA PHE A 78 -1.93 -0.83 -11.20
C PHE A 78 -1.98 0.65 -11.54
N VAL A 79 -2.59 1.44 -10.64
CA VAL A 79 -2.69 2.88 -10.77
C VAL A 79 -1.94 3.53 -9.63
N PHE A 80 -0.94 4.35 -9.93
CA PHE A 80 -0.16 5.09 -8.93
C PHE A 80 -0.60 6.54 -8.88
N ASP A 81 -0.60 7.14 -7.68
CA ASP A 81 -0.91 8.55 -7.47
C ASP A 81 0.05 9.46 -8.22
N GLY A 82 -0.51 10.49 -8.84
CA GLY A 82 0.25 11.59 -9.42
C GLY A 82 0.57 12.69 -8.41
N ARG A 83 0.54 13.94 -8.89
CA ARG A 83 0.77 15.09 -8.01
C ARG A 83 -0.43 15.31 -7.11
N PRO A 84 -0.23 15.42 -5.78
CA PRO A 84 -1.32 15.70 -4.86
C PRO A 84 -2.02 17.01 -5.19
N SER A 85 -3.35 17.04 -5.10
CA SER A 85 -4.12 18.27 -5.26
C SER A 85 -3.79 19.27 -4.14
N GLU A 86 -3.94 20.57 -4.42
CA GLU A 86 -3.73 21.63 -3.41
C GLU A 86 -4.62 21.47 -2.19
N ARG A 87 -5.84 20.95 -2.39
CA ARG A 87 -6.83 20.69 -1.33
C ARG A 87 -6.33 19.66 -0.30
N LYS A 88 -5.47 18.71 -0.72
CA LYS A 88 -4.91 17.69 0.18
C LYS A 88 -3.68 18.15 0.98
N ARG A 89 -3.13 19.34 0.73
CA ARG A 89 -1.91 19.83 1.41
C ARG A 89 -2.06 19.87 2.95
N ALA A 90 -3.21 20.29 3.45
CA ALA A 90 -3.47 20.32 4.90
C ALA A 90 -3.51 18.89 5.49
N GLU A 91 -4.18 17.96 4.82
CA GLU A 91 -4.25 16.56 5.24
C GLU A 91 -2.89 15.88 5.19
N LEU A 92 -2.08 16.15 4.17
CA LEU A 92 -0.71 15.63 4.07
C LEU A 92 0.18 16.15 5.22
N ARG A 93 0.04 17.43 5.61
CA ARG A 93 0.75 17.99 6.79
C ARG A 93 0.31 17.29 8.08
N ARG A 94 -1.00 17.08 8.25
CA ARG A 94 -1.54 16.36 9.42
C ARG A 94 -0.99 14.93 9.49
N ARG A 95 -1.03 14.17 8.37
CA ARG A 95 -0.50 12.79 8.29
C ARG A 95 1.00 12.74 8.60
N ARG A 96 1.76 13.76 8.16
CA ARG A 96 3.19 13.85 8.46
C ARG A 96 3.43 14.01 9.97
N ARG A 97 2.66 14.87 10.65
CA ARG A 97 2.76 15.05 12.11
C ARG A 97 2.44 13.76 12.86
N VAL A 98 1.35 13.09 12.49
CA VAL A 98 0.96 11.79 13.12
C VAL A 98 2.05 10.75 12.96
N ARG A 99 2.68 10.67 11.78
CA ARG A 99 3.79 9.74 11.54
C ARG A 99 5.03 10.08 12.36
N GLN A 100 5.39 11.35 12.46
CA GLN A 100 6.54 11.79 13.28
C GLN A 100 6.33 11.43 14.76
N GLN A 101 5.15 11.71 15.29
CA GLN A 101 4.82 11.34 16.66
C GLN A 101 4.85 9.81 16.85
N ALA A 102 4.29 9.05 15.93
CA ALA A 102 4.33 7.58 16.00
C ALA A 102 5.77 7.03 15.93
N GLU A 103 6.66 7.67 15.19
CA GLU A 103 8.08 7.32 15.12
C GLU A 103 8.79 7.53 16.45
N GLU A 104 8.50 8.64 17.15
CA GLU A 104 9.03 8.94 18.49
C GLU A 104 8.52 7.89 19.50
N GLU A 105 7.21 7.65 19.52
CA GLU A 105 6.58 6.66 20.38
C GLU A 105 7.08 5.22 20.11
N TYR A 106 7.39 4.89 18.84
CA TYR A 106 8.04 3.62 18.49
C TYR A 106 9.40 3.46 19.16
N ARG A 107 10.26 4.49 19.05
CA ARG A 107 11.61 4.46 19.66
C ARG A 107 11.54 4.32 21.19
N GLU A 108 10.61 5.00 21.83
CA GLU A 108 10.38 4.86 23.26
C GLU A 108 9.89 3.48 23.66
N ALA A 109 8.95 2.91 22.89
CA ALA A 109 8.42 1.58 23.14
C ALA A 109 9.51 0.49 23.01
N VAL A 110 10.37 0.61 21.96
CA VAL A 110 11.53 -0.29 21.80
C VAL A 110 12.50 -0.17 22.98
N ALA A 111 12.79 1.05 23.45
CA ALA A 111 13.67 1.28 24.60
C ALA A 111 13.13 0.69 25.92
N ARG A 112 11.80 0.52 26.01
CA ARG A 112 11.10 -0.08 27.18
C ARG A 112 10.82 -1.57 26.99
N GLU A 113 11.25 -2.17 25.87
CA GLU A 113 10.95 -3.57 25.48
C GLU A 113 9.44 -3.86 25.35
N ASP A 114 8.60 -2.83 25.15
CA ASP A 114 7.18 -2.97 24.87
C ASP A 114 6.94 -3.24 23.39
N TYR A 115 7.10 -4.49 23.00
CA TYR A 115 7.01 -4.93 21.60
C TYR A 115 5.61 -4.77 21.01
N ALA A 116 4.54 -4.85 21.82
CA ALA A 116 3.16 -4.68 21.34
C ALA A 116 2.90 -3.22 20.92
N THR A 117 3.29 -2.26 21.77
CA THR A 117 3.21 -0.83 21.46
C THR A 117 4.16 -0.48 20.32
N ALA A 118 5.39 -0.99 20.33
CA ALA A 118 6.37 -0.79 19.26
C ALA A 118 5.82 -1.24 17.89
N TRP A 119 5.23 -2.43 17.81
CA TRP A 119 4.59 -2.89 16.58
C TRP A 119 3.49 -1.95 16.08
N SER A 120 2.57 -1.55 16.96
CA SER A 120 1.46 -0.65 16.61
C SER A 120 1.96 0.70 16.07
N LYS A 121 3.00 1.26 16.73
CA LYS A 121 3.59 2.54 16.32
C LYS A 121 4.44 2.42 15.06
N ALA A 122 5.15 1.32 14.87
CA ALA A 122 5.86 1.00 13.63
C ALA A 122 4.91 0.98 12.41
N VAL A 123 3.72 0.40 12.55
CA VAL A 123 2.70 0.41 11.50
C VAL A 123 2.22 1.83 11.19
N THR A 124 1.96 2.63 12.23
CA THR A 124 1.47 4.01 12.08
C THR A 124 2.51 4.97 11.49
N SER A 125 3.80 4.77 11.81
CA SER A 125 4.93 5.57 11.30
C SER A 125 5.34 5.22 9.87
N THR A 126 4.75 4.18 9.27
CA THR A 126 5.07 3.72 7.92
C THR A 126 5.08 4.85 6.89
N LEU A 127 6.15 4.96 6.13
CA LEU A 127 6.33 5.92 5.05
C LEU A 127 6.58 5.19 3.72
N LEU A 128 5.73 5.44 2.74
CA LEU A 128 5.98 5.05 1.36
C LEU A 128 6.78 6.16 0.66
N THR A 129 8.00 5.84 0.26
CA THR A 129 8.89 6.78 -0.44
C THR A 129 8.67 6.73 -1.96
N ARG A 130 9.20 7.73 -2.67
CA ARG A 130 9.16 7.73 -4.14
C ARG A 130 10.00 6.60 -4.74
N ASP A 131 11.13 6.27 -4.13
CA ASP A 131 12.00 5.20 -4.59
C ASP A 131 11.30 3.83 -4.45
N MET A 132 10.61 3.59 -3.34
CA MET A 132 9.79 2.38 -3.18
C MET A 132 8.69 2.26 -4.24
N VAL A 133 8.07 3.37 -4.64
CA VAL A 133 7.08 3.38 -5.73
C VAL A 133 7.75 3.08 -7.06
N ALA A 134 8.91 3.67 -7.34
CA ALA A 134 9.68 3.40 -8.56
C ALA A 134 10.11 1.93 -8.65
N ASP A 135 10.57 1.34 -7.55
CA ASP A 135 10.93 -0.08 -7.49
C ASP A 135 9.73 -0.98 -7.73
N ALA A 136 8.57 -0.65 -7.17
CA ALA A 136 7.32 -1.37 -7.41
C ALA A 136 6.89 -1.30 -8.89
N GLN A 137 6.97 -0.12 -9.51
CA GLN A 137 6.69 0.08 -10.95
C GLN A 137 7.64 -0.75 -11.82
N ARG A 138 8.93 -0.76 -11.45
CA ARG A 138 9.93 -1.58 -12.12
C ARG A 138 9.62 -3.08 -11.99
N LEU A 139 9.26 -3.55 -10.81
CA LEU A 139 8.86 -4.94 -10.58
C LEU A 139 7.64 -5.31 -11.44
N LEU A 140 6.61 -4.49 -11.48
CA LEU A 140 5.42 -4.72 -12.32
C LEU A 140 5.79 -4.80 -13.80
N THR A 141 6.67 -3.90 -14.28
CA THR A 141 7.19 -3.92 -15.66
C THR A 141 7.90 -5.24 -15.97
N LEU A 142 8.77 -5.72 -15.07
CA LEU A 142 9.49 -6.98 -15.23
C LEU A 142 8.56 -8.20 -15.23
N LEU A 143 7.43 -8.12 -14.52
CA LEU A 143 6.39 -9.15 -14.48
C LEU A 143 5.43 -9.08 -15.69
N GLY A 144 5.56 -8.08 -16.56
CA GLY A 144 4.61 -7.85 -17.67
C GLY A 144 3.24 -7.37 -17.22
N ILE A 145 3.11 -6.82 -16.01
CA ILE A 145 1.85 -6.35 -15.44
C ILE A 145 1.69 -4.86 -15.74
N PRO A 146 0.59 -4.45 -16.39
CA PRO A 146 0.39 -3.05 -16.75
C PRO A 146 0.22 -2.16 -15.52
N TRP A 147 0.81 -0.98 -15.60
CA TRP A 147 0.63 0.08 -14.62
C TRP A 147 0.61 1.45 -15.28
N LEU A 148 0.01 2.41 -14.62
CA LEU A 148 -0.02 3.80 -15.07
C LEU A 148 0.12 4.77 -13.87
N GLN A 149 0.63 5.95 -14.18
CA GLN A 149 0.71 7.08 -13.25
C GLN A 149 -0.50 7.98 -13.49
N ALA A 150 -1.34 8.15 -12.47
CA ALA A 150 -2.46 9.08 -12.56
C ALA A 150 -1.96 10.54 -12.70
N PRO A 151 -2.67 11.41 -13.40
CA PRO A 151 -2.32 12.83 -13.45
C PRO A 151 -2.45 13.52 -12.09
N SER A 152 -3.33 13.01 -11.20
CA SER A 152 -3.53 13.48 -9.83
C SER A 152 -3.79 12.28 -8.91
N GLU A 153 -5.03 12.04 -8.52
CA GLU A 153 -5.41 11.01 -7.57
C GLU A 153 -5.58 9.66 -8.26
N GLY A 154 -4.92 8.62 -7.75
CA GLY A 154 -5.00 7.25 -8.28
C GLY A 154 -6.41 6.67 -8.21
N GLU A 155 -7.13 6.95 -7.11
CA GLU A 155 -8.52 6.50 -6.91
C GLU A 155 -9.45 6.99 -8.03
N ALA A 156 -9.34 8.26 -8.43
CA ALA A 156 -10.15 8.82 -9.51
C ALA A 156 -9.80 8.20 -10.87
N GLN A 157 -8.52 7.95 -11.12
CA GLN A 157 -8.07 7.30 -12.35
C GLN A 157 -8.48 5.83 -12.38
N ALA A 158 -8.41 5.11 -11.26
CA ALA A 158 -8.88 3.74 -11.15
C ALA A 158 -10.40 3.65 -11.41
N ALA A 159 -11.19 4.55 -10.83
CA ALA A 159 -12.63 4.61 -11.08
C ALA A 159 -12.94 4.89 -12.57
N TYR A 160 -12.20 5.78 -13.21
CA TYR A 160 -12.35 6.06 -14.65
C TYR A 160 -12.05 4.84 -15.54
N LEU A 161 -11.09 4.00 -15.16
CA LEU A 161 -10.76 2.77 -15.89
C LEU A 161 -11.83 1.67 -15.75
N CYS A 162 -12.65 1.75 -14.69
CA CYS A 162 -13.70 0.76 -14.42
C CYS A 162 -15.09 1.18 -14.97
N ALA A 163 -15.22 2.41 -15.51
CA ALA A 163 -16.45 2.95 -16.09
C ALA A 163 -16.58 2.57 -17.57
#